data_73e0d39a8e8990e0a2278fcfa361389e
#
_entry.id   73e0d39a8e8990e0a2278fcfa361389e
#
_cell.length_a   1.000
_cell.length_b   1.000
_cell.length_c   1.000
_cell.angle_alpha   90.00
_cell.angle_beta   90.00
_cell.angle_gamma   90.00
#
_symmetry.space_group_name_H-M   'P 1'
#
loop_
_entity.id
_entity.type
_entity.pdbx_description
1 polymer ?
#
loop_
_entity_poly.entity_id
_entity_poly.type
_entity_poly.pdbx_seq_one_letter_code
_entity_poly.pdbx_strand_id
1 'polypeptide(L)'
;NTGPWLTETPWPNAWWNLNVQLTYWALNASDHLDLAASLENALYNHIDELRLNVPSAYRSNSLGFGVASNLECMSTEIGIPGKGKAQVGLLPWACHNLWLIYRHKMDDNVLRDKLFPLLKGAVNYYLHFLEKGEDGKLHLPKTYSPEYDAVEDCNFDLALLRWGCQTLLESAKRLNIQDPLME
;
A
#
# COMPACT_ATOMS: atom_id res chain seq x y z
N ASN A 1 -12.51 -9.70 -2.85
CA ASN A 1 -12.51 -11.14 -2.94
C ASN A 1 -12.45 -11.75 -1.54
N THR A 2 -13.47 -12.50 -1.16
CA THR A 2 -13.57 -13.13 0.15
C THR A 2 -13.03 -14.57 0.16
N GLY A 3 -12.20 -14.92 -0.81
CA GLY A 3 -11.60 -16.23 -0.94
C GLY A 3 -12.30 -17.12 -1.99
N PRO A 4 -12.00 -18.43 -2.00
CA PRO A 4 -12.45 -19.35 -3.04
C PRO A 4 -13.90 -19.86 -2.85
N TRP A 5 -14.67 -19.25 -2.00
CA TRP A 5 -16.04 -19.67 -1.69
C TRP A 5 -16.99 -19.28 -2.82
N LEU A 6 -17.75 -20.22 -3.30
CA LEU A 6 -18.77 -20.04 -4.34
C LEU A 6 -20.13 -19.55 -3.78
N THR A 7 -20.12 -18.95 -2.61
CA THR A 7 -21.31 -18.39 -1.97
C THR A 7 -21.43 -16.91 -2.25
N GLU A 8 -22.65 -16.38 -2.28
CA GLU A 8 -22.87 -14.93 -2.31
C GLU A 8 -22.18 -14.27 -1.13
N THR A 9 -21.55 -13.13 -1.41
CA THR A 9 -20.89 -12.32 -0.41
C THR A 9 -21.34 -10.87 -0.53
N PRO A 10 -21.56 -10.18 0.59
CA PRO A 10 -21.88 -8.75 0.58
C PRO A 10 -20.72 -7.86 0.15
N TRP A 11 -19.50 -8.42 0.08
CA TRP A 11 -18.29 -7.70 -0.35
C TRP A 11 -17.75 -8.28 -1.68
N PRO A 12 -18.34 -7.88 -2.82
CA PRO A 12 -17.82 -8.28 -4.12
C PRO A 12 -16.45 -7.65 -4.39
N ASN A 13 -15.76 -8.17 -5.40
CA ASN A 13 -14.47 -7.66 -5.86
C ASN A 13 -13.30 -8.01 -4.92
N ALA A 14 -12.15 -7.37 -5.13
CA ALA A 14 -11.01 -7.45 -4.22
C ALA A 14 -11.23 -6.46 -3.06
N TRP A 15 -11.26 -6.97 -1.83
CA TRP A 15 -11.49 -6.15 -0.64
C TRP A 15 -10.17 -5.94 0.12
N TRP A 16 -9.69 -4.69 0.14
CA TRP A 16 -8.35 -4.31 0.59
C TRP A 16 -8.28 -3.89 2.07
N ASN A 17 -9.40 -3.97 2.76
CA ASN A 17 -9.47 -3.55 4.17
C ASN A 17 -9.05 -4.65 5.15
N LEU A 18 -8.32 -5.57 4.87
CA LEU A 18 -7.68 -6.68 5.58
C LEU A 18 -7.82 -8.03 4.84
N ASN A 19 -8.89 -8.25 4.08
CA ASN A 19 -9.21 -9.55 3.51
C ASN A 19 -8.12 -10.04 2.55
N VAL A 20 -7.71 -9.20 1.61
CA VAL A 20 -6.60 -9.54 0.70
C VAL A 20 -5.30 -9.70 1.49
N GLN A 21 -5.00 -8.76 2.38
CA GLN A 21 -3.74 -8.77 3.13
C GLN A 21 -3.56 -10.03 3.97
N LEU A 22 -4.59 -10.49 4.67
CA LEU A 22 -4.51 -11.68 5.52
C LEU A 22 -4.44 -12.99 4.71
N THR A 23 -4.99 -13.00 3.50
CA THR A 23 -5.00 -14.20 2.65
C THR A 23 -3.59 -14.69 2.29
N TYR A 24 -2.65 -13.77 2.11
CA TYR A 24 -1.31 -14.10 1.59
C TYR A 24 -0.29 -14.53 2.66
N TRP A 25 -0.54 -14.30 3.94
CA TRP A 25 0.40 -14.68 5.00
C TRP A 25 0.67 -16.18 5.05
N ALA A 26 -0.38 -17.00 4.94
CA ALA A 26 -0.26 -18.44 4.97
C ALA A 26 0.54 -18.98 3.78
N LEU A 27 0.41 -18.38 2.59
CA LEU A 27 1.12 -18.80 1.39
C LEU A 27 2.64 -18.62 1.54
N ASN A 28 3.06 -17.50 2.13
CA ASN A 28 4.48 -17.26 2.39
C ASN A 28 5.05 -18.25 3.41
N ALA A 29 4.32 -18.49 4.52
CA ALA A 29 4.76 -19.37 5.59
C ALA A 29 4.80 -20.85 5.17
N SER A 30 4.00 -21.27 4.20
CA SER A 30 3.91 -22.65 3.69
C SER A 30 4.71 -22.88 2.40
N ASP A 31 5.53 -21.93 1.99
CA ASP A 31 6.37 -21.99 0.77
C ASP A 31 5.58 -22.12 -0.54
N HIS A 32 4.32 -21.65 -0.57
CA HIS A 32 3.53 -21.54 -1.80
C HIS A 32 3.74 -20.18 -2.48
N LEU A 33 5.00 -19.86 -2.77
CA LEU A 33 5.40 -18.55 -3.31
C LEU A 33 4.96 -18.33 -4.76
N ASP A 34 4.70 -19.39 -5.51
CA ASP A 34 4.07 -19.37 -6.83
C ASP A 34 2.64 -18.82 -6.78
N LEU A 35 1.85 -19.25 -5.78
CA LEU A 35 0.51 -18.73 -5.54
C LEU A 35 0.54 -17.29 -5.02
N ALA A 36 1.50 -16.98 -4.14
CA ALA A 36 1.70 -15.62 -3.62
C ALA A 36 2.04 -14.61 -4.72
N ALA A 37 2.67 -15.04 -5.81
CA ALA A 37 2.96 -14.20 -6.97
C ALA A 37 1.72 -13.62 -7.65
N SER A 38 0.52 -14.15 -7.39
CA SER A 38 -0.73 -13.59 -7.90
C SER A 38 -0.99 -12.16 -7.42
N LEU A 39 -0.69 -11.84 -6.15
CA LEU A 39 -0.79 -10.48 -5.62
C LEU A 39 0.26 -9.56 -6.23
N GLU A 40 1.49 -10.04 -6.30
CA GLU A 40 2.63 -9.33 -6.90
C GLU A 40 2.30 -8.90 -8.33
N ASN A 41 1.83 -9.86 -9.15
CA ASN A 41 1.47 -9.61 -10.54
C ASN A 41 0.25 -8.69 -10.67
N ALA A 42 -0.78 -8.86 -9.82
CA ALA A 42 -1.95 -8.00 -9.83
C ALA A 42 -1.58 -6.54 -9.63
N LEU A 43 -0.78 -6.22 -8.61
CA LEU A 43 -0.40 -4.85 -8.31
C LEU A 43 0.57 -4.27 -9.35
N TYR A 44 1.54 -5.08 -9.81
CA TYR A 44 2.55 -4.62 -10.76
C TYR A 44 1.96 -4.37 -12.16
N ASN A 45 1.10 -5.26 -12.63
CA ASN A 45 0.51 -5.14 -13.98
C ASN A 45 -0.51 -4.00 -14.08
N HIS A 46 -0.98 -3.45 -12.95
CA HIS A 46 -2.03 -2.43 -12.88
C HIS A 46 -1.56 -1.13 -12.20
N ILE A 47 -0.28 -0.78 -12.37
CA ILE A 47 0.29 0.46 -11.80
C ILE A 47 -0.44 1.71 -12.32
N ASP A 48 -0.87 1.71 -13.58
CA ASP A 48 -1.57 2.85 -14.17
C ASP A 48 -2.96 3.03 -13.55
N GLU A 49 -3.66 1.93 -13.28
CA GLU A 49 -4.93 1.94 -12.55
C GLU A 49 -4.75 2.43 -11.10
N LEU A 50 -3.70 1.96 -10.43
CA LEU A 50 -3.35 2.45 -9.09
C LEU A 50 -3.08 3.96 -9.08
N ARG A 51 -2.50 4.49 -10.16
CA ARG A 51 -2.29 5.93 -10.34
C ARG A 51 -3.60 6.67 -10.58
N LEU A 52 -4.50 6.11 -11.38
CA LEU A 52 -5.79 6.72 -11.69
C LEU A 52 -6.72 6.79 -10.48
N ASN A 53 -6.58 5.89 -9.52
CA ASN A 53 -7.33 5.91 -8.26
C ASN A 53 -6.93 7.09 -7.33
N VAL A 54 -5.80 7.73 -7.59
CA VAL A 54 -5.32 8.88 -6.81
C VAL A 54 -5.96 10.17 -7.36
N PRO A 55 -6.37 11.13 -6.52
CA PRO A 55 -6.83 12.43 -6.97
C PRO A 55 -5.84 13.09 -7.93
N SER A 56 -6.34 13.69 -9.00
CA SER A 56 -5.54 14.15 -10.14
C SER A 56 -4.36 15.06 -9.76
N ALA A 57 -4.49 15.84 -8.69
CA ALA A 57 -3.44 16.74 -8.19
C ALA A 57 -2.18 15.99 -7.70
N TYR A 58 -2.29 14.69 -7.37
CA TYR A 58 -1.19 13.91 -6.75
C TYR A 58 -0.70 12.75 -7.64
N ARG A 59 -1.32 12.53 -8.82
CA ARG A 59 -1.03 11.39 -9.72
C ARG A 59 0.39 11.36 -10.27
N SER A 60 1.09 12.48 -10.26
CA SER A 60 2.43 12.57 -10.85
C SER A 60 3.45 11.62 -10.20
N ASN A 61 3.29 11.34 -8.89
CA ASN A 61 4.25 10.54 -8.13
C ASN A 61 3.60 9.58 -7.12
N SER A 62 2.28 9.50 -7.07
CA SER A 62 1.55 8.73 -6.05
C SER A 62 0.75 7.58 -6.66
N LEU A 63 0.56 6.52 -5.86
CA LEU A 63 -0.23 5.34 -6.17
C LEU A 63 -1.15 5.02 -4.99
N GLY A 64 -2.31 4.41 -5.28
CA GLY A 64 -3.22 3.96 -4.23
C GLY A 64 -4.43 3.20 -4.77
N PHE A 65 -5.22 2.67 -3.86
CA PHE A 65 -6.56 2.15 -4.15
C PHE A 65 -7.49 2.34 -2.96
N GLY A 66 -8.79 2.39 -3.25
CA GLY A 66 -9.83 2.43 -2.24
C GLY A 66 -10.04 1.08 -1.55
N VAL A 67 -11.07 0.99 -0.70
CA VAL A 67 -11.38 -0.21 0.11
C VAL A 67 -11.62 -1.45 -0.74
N ALA A 68 -12.22 -1.28 -1.91
CA ALA A 68 -12.49 -2.37 -2.84
C ALA A 68 -12.12 -1.96 -4.27
N SER A 69 -11.64 -2.91 -5.06
CA SER A 69 -11.35 -2.72 -6.48
C SER A 69 -11.86 -3.90 -7.29
N ASN A 70 -11.95 -3.71 -8.61
CA ASN A 70 -12.06 -4.82 -9.54
C ASN A 70 -10.72 -5.59 -9.63
N LEU A 71 -10.64 -6.59 -10.50
CA LEU A 71 -9.43 -7.42 -10.66
C LEU A 71 -8.25 -6.66 -11.27
N GLU A 72 -8.53 -5.60 -12.01
CA GLU A 72 -7.54 -4.69 -12.59
C GLU A 72 -7.12 -3.58 -11.61
N CYS A 73 -7.39 -3.72 -10.33
CA CYS A 73 -7.06 -2.76 -9.27
C CYS A 73 -7.72 -1.37 -9.44
N MET A 74 -8.70 -1.20 -10.34
CA MET A 74 -9.51 0.02 -10.42
C MET A 74 -10.48 0.08 -9.25
N SER A 75 -10.44 1.19 -8.54
CA SER A 75 -11.29 1.48 -7.39
C SER A 75 -11.94 2.85 -7.52
N THR A 76 -12.77 3.22 -6.56
CA THR A 76 -13.08 4.63 -6.33
C THR A 76 -11.81 5.39 -5.96
N GLU A 77 -11.79 6.69 -6.26
CA GLU A 77 -10.68 7.57 -5.86
C GLU A 77 -10.40 7.46 -4.35
N ILE A 78 -9.14 7.33 -3.98
CA ILE A 78 -8.75 7.27 -2.58
C ILE A 78 -9.01 8.61 -1.89
N GLY A 79 -9.33 8.54 -0.60
CA GLY A 79 -9.62 9.73 0.18
C GLY A 79 -8.40 10.65 0.38
N ILE A 80 -8.68 11.91 0.64
CA ILE A 80 -7.67 12.92 0.96
C ILE A 80 -7.59 13.03 2.49
N PRO A 81 -6.41 12.85 3.12
CA PRO A 81 -6.21 13.10 4.55
C PRO A 81 -6.76 14.45 4.99
N GLY A 82 -7.43 14.48 6.14
CA GLY A 82 -8.16 15.66 6.61
C GLY A 82 -9.57 15.83 6.04
N LYS A 83 -9.96 15.02 5.04
CA LYS A 83 -11.29 15.12 4.41
C LYS A 83 -12.03 13.77 4.47
N GLY A 84 -13.11 13.71 5.21
CA GLY A 84 -13.97 12.53 5.29
C GLY A 84 -13.28 11.30 5.87
N LYS A 85 -13.56 10.12 5.30
CA LYS A 85 -13.02 8.81 5.72
C LYS A 85 -11.87 8.39 4.79
N ALA A 86 -10.78 9.12 4.78
CA ALA A 86 -9.62 8.78 3.97
C ALA A 86 -8.93 7.51 4.50
N GLN A 87 -8.91 6.44 3.71
CA GLN A 87 -8.19 5.19 4.00
C GLN A 87 -6.99 5.09 3.05
N VAL A 88 -5.88 5.68 3.43
CA VAL A 88 -4.70 5.80 2.56
C VAL A 88 -3.68 4.69 2.75
N GLY A 89 -3.74 3.96 3.87
CA GLY A 89 -2.81 2.89 4.25
C GLY A 89 -3.00 1.56 3.53
N LEU A 90 -4.00 1.41 2.67
CA LEU A 90 -4.34 0.11 2.09
C LEU A 90 -3.28 -0.41 1.12
N LEU A 91 -2.74 0.44 0.24
CA LEU A 91 -1.66 0.05 -0.66
C LEU A 91 -0.33 -0.21 0.07
N PRO A 92 0.13 0.63 1.01
CA PRO A 92 1.29 0.28 1.84
C PRO A 92 1.12 -1.06 2.56
N TRP A 93 -0.07 -1.38 3.06
CA TRP A 93 -0.34 -2.66 3.70
C TRP A 93 -0.28 -3.83 2.71
N ALA A 94 -0.79 -3.68 1.50
CA ALA A 94 -0.61 -4.68 0.44
C ALA A 94 0.89 -4.83 0.06
N CYS A 95 1.64 -3.74 -0.02
CA CYS A 95 3.08 -3.76 -0.24
C CYS A 95 3.84 -4.52 0.87
N HIS A 96 3.34 -4.54 2.10
CA HIS A 96 3.92 -5.37 3.16
C HIS A 96 3.86 -6.87 2.81
N ASN A 97 2.81 -7.34 2.15
CA ASN A 97 2.79 -8.72 1.64
C ASN A 97 3.84 -8.96 0.55
N LEU A 98 4.07 -7.99 -0.35
CA LEU A 98 5.14 -8.09 -1.34
C LEU A 98 6.52 -8.11 -0.68
N TRP A 99 6.71 -7.36 0.40
CA TRP A 99 7.90 -7.42 1.23
C TRP A 99 8.11 -8.81 1.83
N LEU A 100 7.06 -9.46 2.33
CA LEU A 100 7.13 -10.83 2.84
C LEU A 100 7.49 -11.82 1.72
N ILE A 101 6.90 -11.70 0.54
CA ILE A 101 7.28 -12.50 -0.65
C ILE A 101 8.77 -12.31 -0.96
N TYR A 102 9.23 -11.07 -1.04
CA TYR A 102 10.64 -10.77 -1.24
C TYR A 102 11.53 -11.42 -0.17
N ARG A 103 11.17 -11.29 1.11
CA ARG A 103 11.94 -11.85 2.25
C ARG A 103 12.07 -13.37 2.19
N HIS A 104 11.12 -14.07 1.60
CA HIS A 104 11.18 -15.52 1.39
C HIS A 104 11.97 -15.89 0.13
N LYS A 105 11.79 -15.14 -0.96
CA LYS A 105 12.48 -15.39 -2.23
C LYS A 105 13.93 -14.88 -2.26
N MET A 106 14.21 -13.77 -1.57
CA MET A 106 15.45 -12.99 -1.65
C MET A 106 15.84 -12.61 -3.08
N ASP A 107 14.85 -12.39 -3.94
CA ASP A 107 15.03 -12.01 -5.34
C ASP A 107 15.03 -10.47 -5.46
N ASP A 108 16.20 -9.90 -5.72
CA ASP A 108 16.39 -8.45 -5.85
C ASP A 108 15.64 -7.83 -7.05
N ASN A 109 15.23 -8.63 -8.05
CA ASN A 109 14.38 -8.13 -9.13
C ASN A 109 12.95 -7.85 -8.62
N VAL A 110 12.41 -8.72 -7.77
CA VAL A 110 11.11 -8.46 -7.11
C VAL A 110 11.17 -7.17 -6.28
N LEU A 111 12.29 -6.99 -5.56
CA LEU A 111 12.48 -5.78 -4.74
C LEU A 111 12.61 -4.52 -5.61
N ARG A 112 13.44 -4.56 -6.66
CA ARG A 112 13.75 -3.43 -7.52
C ARG A 112 12.59 -3.02 -8.42
N ASP A 113 12.03 -4.02 -9.11
CA ASP A 113 11.15 -3.76 -10.25
C ASP A 113 9.69 -3.68 -9.84
N LYS A 114 9.32 -4.29 -8.69
CA LYS A 114 7.93 -4.37 -8.25
C LYS A 114 7.68 -3.68 -6.92
N LEU A 115 8.32 -4.12 -5.84
CA LEU A 115 8.03 -3.57 -4.52
C LEU A 115 8.46 -2.10 -4.39
N PHE A 116 9.68 -1.77 -4.80
CA PHE A 116 10.21 -0.42 -4.61
C PHE A 116 9.35 0.66 -5.28
N PRO A 117 8.96 0.57 -6.58
CA PRO A 117 8.13 1.58 -7.20
C PRO A 117 6.71 1.65 -6.62
N LEU A 118 6.10 0.52 -6.28
CA LEU A 118 4.78 0.49 -5.66
C LEU A 118 4.77 1.16 -4.28
N LEU A 119 5.72 0.75 -3.42
CA LEU A 119 5.84 1.30 -2.08
C LEU A 119 6.22 2.78 -2.10
N LYS A 120 7.12 3.19 -3.00
CA LYS A 120 7.47 4.59 -3.20
C LYS A 120 6.25 5.43 -3.58
N GLY A 121 5.45 4.98 -4.54
CA GLY A 121 4.22 5.67 -4.92
C GLY A 121 3.20 5.77 -3.78
N ALA A 122 3.08 4.72 -2.97
CA ALA A 122 2.20 4.71 -1.80
C ALA A 122 2.69 5.66 -0.70
N VAL A 123 3.99 5.68 -0.40
CA VAL A 123 4.59 6.60 0.58
C VAL A 123 4.49 8.05 0.12
N ASN A 124 4.75 8.33 -1.17
CA ASN A 124 4.63 9.67 -1.73
C ASN A 124 3.25 10.29 -1.47
N TYR A 125 2.19 9.48 -1.50
CA TYR A 125 0.86 10.01 -1.21
C TYR A 125 0.74 10.57 0.19
N TYR A 126 1.31 9.94 1.20
CA TYR A 126 1.36 10.48 2.57
C TYR A 126 2.18 11.77 2.65
N LEU A 127 3.33 11.82 1.96
CA LEU A 127 4.24 12.96 2.05
C LEU A 127 3.61 14.27 1.57
N HIS A 128 2.57 14.22 0.73
CA HIS A 128 1.82 15.41 0.32
C HIS A 128 1.02 16.06 1.45
N PHE A 129 0.78 15.35 2.55
CA PHE A 129 -0.14 15.77 3.60
C PHE A 129 0.54 15.93 4.96
N LEU A 130 1.80 15.54 5.11
CA LEU A 130 2.50 15.72 6.37
C LEU A 130 2.71 17.21 6.66
N GLU A 131 2.31 17.64 7.85
CA GLU A 131 2.42 19.01 8.31
C GLU A 131 3.35 19.07 9.53
N LYS A 132 4.19 20.11 9.61
CA LYS A 132 5.05 20.31 10.77
C LYS A 132 4.26 20.99 11.89
N GLY A 133 4.12 20.31 13.01
CA GLY A 133 3.47 20.84 14.20
C GLY A 133 4.35 21.78 15.02
N GLU A 134 3.75 22.41 16.02
CA GLU A 134 4.44 23.31 16.96
C GLU A 134 5.49 22.56 17.82
N ASP A 135 5.32 21.26 18.03
CA ASP A 135 6.27 20.37 18.70
C ASP A 135 7.49 20.02 17.82
N GLY A 136 7.53 20.52 16.58
CA GLY A 136 8.59 20.31 15.62
C GLY A 136 8.55 18.96 14.90
N LYS A 137 7.54 18.10 15.17
CA LYS A 137 7.34 16.82 14.49
C LYS A 137 6.43 16.97 13.26
N LEU A 138 6.45 15.94 12.44
CA LEU A 138 5.51 15.81 11.32
C LEU A 138 4.25 15.09 11.79
N HIS A 139 3.10 15.67 11.48
CA HIS A 139 1.78 15.16 11.79
C HIS A 139 1.02 14.81 10.51
N LEU A 140 0.21 13.76 10.60
CA LEU A 140 -0.69 13.36 9.53
C LEU A 140 -2.10 13.87 9.86
N PRO A 141 -2.74 14.63 8.95
CA PRO A 141 -4.13 15.00 9.11
C PRO A 141 -5.03 13.78 9.25
N LYS A 142 -6.24 13.99 9.72
CA LYS A 142 -7.22 12.96 10.01
C LYS A 142 -7.36 11.93 8.91
N THR A 143 -7.08 10.66 9.24
CA THR A 143 -7.27 9.48 8.38
C THR A 143 -8.11 8.44 9.11
N TYR A 144 -8.69 7.50 8.35
CA TYR A 144 -9.60 6.50 8.89
C TYR A 144 -8.86 5.16 9.10
N SER A 145 -8.74 4.73 10.34
CA SER A 145 -8.30 3.37 10.66
C SER A 145 -9.34 2.36 10.19
N PRO A 146 -8.93 1.28 9.49
CA PRO A 146 -9.87 0.27 9.05
C PRO A 146 -10.81 -0.20 10.17
N GLU A 147 -12.11 -0.10 9.92
CA GLU A 147 -13.21 -0.55 10.78
C GLU A 147 -13.28 0.07 12.20
N TYR A 148 -12.57 1.19 12.44
CA TYR A 148 -12.61 1.85 13.74
C TYR A 148 -13.09 3.30 13.62
N ASP A 149 -12.19 4.27 13.52
CA ASP A 149 -12.55 5.70 13.47
C ASP A 149 -11.52 6.52 12.69
N ALA A 150 -11.86 7.77 12.42
CA ALA A 150 -10.98 8.73 11.77
C ALA A 150 -10.37 9.69 12.80
N VAL A 151 -9.04 9.67 12.94
CA VAL A 151 -8.29 10.48 13.89
C VAL A 151 -7.05 11.09 13.23
N GLU A 152 -6.57 12.19 13.79
CA GLU A 152 -5.25 12.73 13.46
C GLU A 152 -4.17 11.77 13.96
N ASP A 153 -3.05 11.73 13.26
CA ASP A 153 -1.94 10.82 13.58
C ASP A 153 -2.40 9.37 13.78
N CYS A 154 -3.31 8.91 12.92
CA CYS A 154 -3.83 7.56 12.99
C CYS A 154 -2.71 6.53 13.05
N ASN A 155 -2.63 5.76 14.13
CA ASN A 155 -1.53 4.82 14.37
C ASN A 155 -1.39 3.78 13.25
N PHE A 156 -2.51 3.36 12.62
CA PHE A 156 -2.48 2.46 11.48
C PHE A 156 -1.64 3.04 10.33
N ASP A 157 -1.91 4.29 9.96
CA ASP A 157 -1.21 4.98 8.88
C ASP A 157 0.23 5.32 9.25
N LEU A 158 0.47 5.84 10.46
CA LEU A 158 1.82 6.17 10.93
C LEU A 158 2.73 4.94 11.00
N ALA A 159 2.20 3.78 11.42
CA ALA A 159 2.95 2.53 11.45
C ALA A 159 3.36 2.09 10.04
N LEU A 160 2.43 2.15 9.07
CA LEU A 160 2.69 1.80 7.67
C LEU A 160 3.62 2.81 6.99
N LEU A 161 3.46 4.10 7.25
CA LEU A 161 4.35 5.14 6.72
C LEU A 161 5.78 4.95 7.23
N ARG A 162 5.95 4.75 8.54
CA ARG A 162 7.26 4.51 9.15
C ARG A 162 7.92 3.26 8.56
N TRP A 163 7.18 2.15 8.50
CA TRP A 163 7.65 0.92 7.89
C TRP A 163 8.03 1.13 6.42
N GLY A 164 7.18 1.82 5.66
CA GLY A 164 7.39 2.11 4.24
C GLY A 164 8.67 2.92 4.01
N CYS A 165 8.88 3.99 4.76
CA CYS A 165 10.11 4.80 4.68
C CYS A 165 11.36 3.97 5.02
N GLN A 166 11.34 3.20 6.10
CA GLN A 166 12.48 2.36 6.49
C GLN A 166 12.79 1.32 5.41
N THR A 167 11.74 0.64 4.89
CA THR A 167 11.89 -0.37 3.83
C THR A 167 12.42 0.24 2.53
N LEU A 168 12.00 1.44 2.15
CA LEU A 168 12.52 2.13 0.97
C LEU A 168 14.00 2.50 1.15
N LEU A 169 14.39 3.04 2.29
CA LEU A 169 15.79 3.39 2.57
C LEU A 169 16.70 2.15 2.55
N GLU A 170 16.28 1.07 3.20
CA GLU A 170 17.02 -0.21 3.20
C GLU A 170 17.12 -0.81 1.80
N SER A 171 16.02 -0.78 1.04
CA SER A 171 15.96 -1.29 -0.33
C SER A 171 16.86 -0.47 -1.27
N ALA A 172 16.81 0.86 -1.19
CA ALA A 172 17.64 1.73 -1.99
C ALA A 172 19.14 1.50 -1.71
N LYS A 173 19.51 1.35 -0.44
CA LYS A 173 20.88 1.01 -0.04
C LYS A 173 21.32 -0.35 -0.62
N ARG A 174 20.48 -1.38 -0.50
CA ARG A 174 20.76 -2.73 -1.01
C ARG A 174 20.92 -2.74 -2.53
N LEU A 175 20.05 -2.02 -3.23
CA LEU A 175 20.01 -1.99 -4.70
C LEU A 175 20.93 -0.94 -5.33
N ASN A 176 21.59 -0.11 -4.50
CA ASN A 176 22.39 1.05 -4.92
C ASN A 176 21.56 2.04 -5.78
N ILE A 177 20.32 2.29 -5.35
CA ILE A 177 19.43 3.26 -6.00
C ILE A 177 19.69 4.63 -5.38
N GLN A 178 19.92 5.63 -6.25
CA GLN A 178 19.93 7.05 -5.87
C GLN A 178 18.53 7.61 -6.11
N ASP A 179 17.88 8.08 -5.06
CA ASP A 179 16.51 8.59 -5.13
C ASP A 179 16.38 9.88 -4.32
N PRO A 180 15.73 10.92 -4.87
CA PRO A 180 15.54 12.22 -4.16
C PRO A 180 14.81 12.12 -2.82
N LEU A 181 14.00 11.06 -2.61
CA LEU A 181 13.33 10.84 -1.31
C LEU A 181 14.27 10.35 -0.20
N MET A 182 15.55 10.10 -0.50
CA MET A 182 16.53 9.64 0.49
C MET A 182 17.20 10.80 1.24
N GLU A 183 16.99 12.05 0.81
CA GLU A 183 17.49 13.28 1.42
C GLU A 183 16.46 13.86 2.41
#